data_01d3cea44392d598885202c92da4419e
#
_entry.id   01d3cea44392d598885202c92da4419e
#
_cell.length_a   1.000
_cell.length_b   1.000
_cell.length_c   1.000
_cell.angle_alpha   90.00
_cell.angle_beta   90.00
_cell.angle_gamma   90.00
#
_symmetry.space_group_name_H-M   'P 1'
#
loop_
_entity.id
_entity.type
_entity.pdbx_description
1 polymer ?
#
loop_
_entity_poly.entity_id
_entity_poly.type
_entity_poly.pdbx_seq_one_letter_code
_entity_poly.pdbx_strand_id
1 'polypeptide(L)'
;DSQRRDLDVSSDISRYIPDETPWTIIMMQSRKQAVKTAAFYWFEEDVYGYWTQINHVGGYNNTDATFVVDDESVFVAGDIFKVPRTGEVMRVVSVNSGAHSVTVTGYRGYGETAAVALLDDDYLVCLGNAMEERSSAPTEKLVQPTKLYNYTEIMRTTFGGSGTVLAEQQVTSEQERSRLTRSKGIDHRLALERKLLFGERKEDLTNKRRMTRGIEKFITTNVYDAGGTMTETEFDTYVCEPVFKYGSKTKVLVASPRLVSILNGFGKEKLQVSHGAKEYGLDLQEYVSPHGRLVIAPSRALEQYYAYHSFIIDMQYVKYRPLRDTTLRRNIQNPDVDGFLDEYLTEVGLEFRVQKSHMTVKNATG
;
A
#
# COMPACT_ATOMS: atom_id res chain seq x y z
N ASP A 1 -26.84 -27.41 53.00
CA ASP A 1 -27.30 -26.02 52.79
C ASP A 1 -26.58 -25.24 51.65
N SER A 2 -25.66 -25.87 50.93
CA SER A 2 -24.98 -25.27 49.77
C SER A 2 -25.90 -25.10 48.56
N GLN A 3 -27.00 -25.82 48.50
CA GLN A 3 -27.98 -25.72 47.39
C GLN A 3 -28.98 -24.54 47.52
N ARG A 4 -28.96 -23.81 48.63
CA ARG A 4 -29.85 -22.67 48.89
C ARG A 4 -29.10 -21.31 48.83
N ARG A 5 -27.82 -21.30 48.47
CA ARG A 5 -27.09 -20.04 48.32
C ARG A 5 -27.26 -19.55 46.90
N ASP A 6 -27.79 -18.36 46.76
CA ASP A 6 -27.78 -17.67 45.48
C ASP A 6 -26.36 -17.47 45.00
N LEU A 7 -26.10 -17.82 43.75
CA LEU A 7 -24.80 -17.58 43.11
C LEU A 7 -24.73 -16.05 42.89
N ASP A 8 -23.82 -15.39 43.59
CA ASP A 8 -23.49 -14.01 43.28
C ASP A 8 -22.69 -13.95 41.99
N VAL A 9 -23.35 -13.68 40.88
CA VAL A 9 -22.75 -13.55 39.55
C VAL A 9 -22.75 -12.09 39.15
N SER A 10 -21.60 -11.58 38.77
CA SER A 10 -21.48 -10.22 38.21
C SER A 10 -22.47 -10.03 37.06
N SER A 11 -23.23 -8.95 37.09
CA SER A 11 -24.15 -8.57 36.01
C SER A 11 -23.44 -8.16 34.73
N ASP A 12 -22.11 -7.94 34.78
CA ASP A 12 -21.31 -7.47 33.68
C ASP A 12 -20.48 -8.59 33.06
N ILE A 13 -20.52 -8.70 31.71
CA ILE A 13 -19.66 -9.59 30.95
C ILE A 13 -18.44 -8.81 30.50
N SER A 14 -17.28 -9.07 31.12
CA SER A 14 -16.00 -8.54 30.65
C SER A 14 -15.54 -9.27 29.42
N ARG A 15 -15.23 -8.55 28.37
CA ARG A 15 -14.74 -9.12 27.12
C ARG A 15 -13.34 -8.58 26.77
N TYR A 16 -12.42 -9.48 26.46
CA TYR A 16 -11.11 -9.13 25.90
C TYR A 16 -11.28 -8.81 24.41
N ILE A 17 -11.56 -7.56 24.08
CA ILE A 17 -11.75 -7.13 22.68
C ILE A 17 -10.61 -6.20 22.31
N PRO A 18 -9.87 -6.48 21.24
CA PRO A 18 -9.08 -5.46 20.58
C PRO A 18 -10.05 -4.50 19.88
N ASP A 19 -10.36 -3.37 20.50
CA ASP A 19 -11.37 -2.41 20.00
C ASP A 19 -10.82 -1.50 18.89
N GLU A 20 -9.55 -1.65 18.53
CA GLU A 20 -8.88 -0.77 17.59
C GLU A 20 -8.79 -1.39 16.19
N THR A 21 -9.59 -0.87 15.27
CA THR A 21 -9.46 -1.11 13.83
C THR A 21 -9.18 0.22 13.11
N PRO A 22 -8.04 0.88 13.39
CA PRO A 22 -7.79 2.24 12.91
C PRO A 22 -7.74 2.30 11.39
N TRP A 23 -7.18 1.30 10.75
CA TRP A 23 -7.11 1.24 9.29
C TRP A 23 -8.49 1.20 8.64
N THR A 24 -9.39 0.35 9.11
CA THR A 24 -10.76 0.26 8.59
C THR A 24 -11.51 1.58 8.80
N ILE A 25 -11.35 2.24 9.97
CA ILE A 25 -11.98 3.53 10.25
C ILE A 25 -11.44 4.60 9.29
N ILE A 26 -10.13 4.70 9.12
CA ILE A 26 -9.49 5.65 8.20
C ILE A 26 -10.00 5.43 6.77
N MET A 27 -10.08 4.18 6.31
CA MET A 27 -10.55 3.84 4.97
C MET A 27 -12.03 4.18 4.76
N MET A 28 -12.89 3.91 5.75
CA MET A 28 -14.33 4.22 5.64
C MET A 28 -14.61 5.72 5.67
N GLN A 29 -13.79 6.50 6.35
CA GLN A 29 -13.95 7.95 6.49
C GLN A 29 -13.26 8.74 5.37
N SER A 30 -12.21 8.17 4.73
CA SER A 30 -11.43 8.90 3.74
C SER A 30 -12.12 8.95 2.36
N ARG A 31 -11.60 8.23 1.38
CA ARG A 31 -12.09 8.31 -0.01
C ARG A 31 -12.97 7.11 -0.36
N LYS A 32 -14.23 7.20 0.01
CA LYS A 32 -15.25 6.21 -0.35
C LYS A 32 -15.82 6.53 -1.73
N GLN A 33 -15.75 5.58 -2.65
CA GLN A 33 -16.34 5.69 -3.98
C GLN A 33 -16.99 4.37 -4.38
N ALA A 34 -18.33 4.34 -4.44
CA ALA A 34 -19.08 3.15 -4.80
C ALA A 34 -18.75 2.66 -6.21
N VAL A 35 -18.80 1.35 -6.40
CA VAL A 35 -18.64 0.70 -7.70
C VAL A 35 -19.99 0.21 -8.22
N LYS A 36 -20.10 0.06 -9.54
CA LYS A 36 -21.32 -0.45 -10.21
C LYS A 36 -21.21 -1.93 -10.56
N THR A 37 -20.02 -2.48 -10.57
CA THR A 37 -19.72 -3.87 -10.97
C THR A 37 -18.76 -4.51 -9.99
N ALA A 38 -18.81 -5.84 -9.88
CA ALA A 38 -17.95 -6.59 -8.99
C ALA A 38 -16.45 -6.55 -9.39
N ALA A 39 -16.16 -6.34 -10.66
CA ALA A 39 -14.82 -6.04 -11.17
C ALA A 39 -14.75 -4.56 -11.49
N PHE A 40 -13.75 -3.87 -10.97
CA PHE A 40 -13.56 -2.45 -11.25
C PHE A 40 -12.12 -2.19 -11.67
N TYR A 41 -11.95 -1.15 -12.50
CA TYR A 41 -10.71 -0.85 -13.22
C TYR A 41 -10.30 0.59 -12.98
N TRP A 42 -8.98 0.83 -13.09
CA TRP A 42 -8.42 2.18 -13.14
C TRP A 42 -7.21 2.19 -14.06
N PHE A 43 -6.76 3.36 -14.43
CA PHE A 43 -5.59 3.55 -15.25
C PHE A 43 -4.51 4.25 -14.44
N GLU A 44 -3.27 3.83 -14.65
CA GLU A 44 -2.07 4.48 -14.13
C GLU A 44 -1.12 4.79 -15.27
N GLU A 45 -0.55 5.97 -15.24
CA GLU A 45 0.46 6.41 -16.17
C GLU A 45 1.73 6.70 -15.37
N ASP A 46 2.85 6.13 -15.79
CA ASP A 46 4.15 6.39 -15.17
C ASP A 46 4.75 7.64 -15.78
N VAL A 47 5.58 8.34 -15.02
CA VAL A 47 6.35 9.47 -15.53
C VAL A 47 7.47 8.95 -16.40
N TYR A 48 7.75 9.63 -17.52
CA TYR A 48 8.87 9.29 -18.38
C TYR A 48 10.17 9.24 -17.57
N GLY A 49 10.89 8.12 -17.68
CA GLY A 49 12.22 8.01 -17.13
C GLY A 49 13.18 9.00 -17.80
N TYR A 50 14.04 9.63 -17.03
CA TYR A 50 15.06 10.54 -17.56
C TYR A 50 16.48 9.98 -17.36
N TRP A 51 16.63 8.77 -16.83
CA TRP A 51 17.90 8.08 -16.63
C TRP A 51 17.74 6.57 -16.77
N THR A 52 18.82 5.92 -17.17
CA THR A 52 18.97 4.45 -17.23
C THR A 52 20.40 4.08 -16.89
N GLN A 53 20.73 2.80 -16.87
CA GLN A 53 22.09 2.29 -16.67
C GLN A 53 22.55 1.48 -17.87
N ILE A 54 23.87 1.38 -18.03
CA ILE A 54 24.51 0.46 -18.96
C ILE A 54 24.34 -0.95 -18.41
N ASN A 55 23.96 -1.89 -19.27
CA ASN A 55 23.78 -3.29 -18.94
C ASN A 55 24.74 -4.14 -19.80
N HIS A 56 26.03 -4.08 -19.44
CA HIS A 56 27.07 -4.87 -20.14
C HIS A 56 28.28 -5.10 -19.24
N VAL A 57 28.44 -6.32 -18.75
CA VAL A 57 29.46 -6.72 -17.75
C VAL A 57 30.91 -6.31 -18.14
N GLY A 58 31.21 -6.23 -19.42
CA GLY A 58 32.55 -5.81 -19.91
C GLY A 58 32.71 -4.29 -20.02
N GLY A 59 31.66 -3.51 -19.81
CA GLY A 59 31.66 -2.10 -20.18
C GLY A 59 31.85 -1.84 -21.67
N TYR A 60 32.21 -0.62 -22.04
CA TYR A 60 32.40 -0.18 -23.41
C TYR A 60 33.66 0.67 -23.55
N ASN A 61 34.42 0.48 -24.62
CA ASN A 61 35.56 1.31 -24.92
C ASN A 61 35.14 2.71 -25.42
N ASN A 62 36.06 3.65 -25.42
CA ASN A 62 35.83 5.00 -25.91
C ASN A 62 35.47 5.10 -27.41
N THR A 63 35.66 4.03 -28.17
CA THR A 63 35.33 3.93 -29.60
C THR A 63 33.97 3.29 -29.87
N ASP A 64 33.40 2.59 -28.87
CA ASP A 64 32.14 1.89 -29.04
C ASP A 64 31.01 2.88 -29.17
N ALA A 65 30.10 2.63 -30.11
CA ALA A 65 29.05 3.56 -30.47
C ALA A 65 27.61 3.02 -30.20
N THR A 66 27.52 1.79 -29.72
CA THR A 66 26.22 1.17 -29.38
C THR A 66 26.31 0.58 -27.99
N PHE A 67 25.36 0.93 -27.14
CA PHE A 67 25.29 0.57 -25.72
C PHE A 67 24.01 -0.18 -25.44
N VAL A 68 24.11 -1.33 -24.80
CA VAL A 68 22.97 -2.04 -24.20
C VAL A 68 22.65 -1.35 -22.87
N VAL A 69 21.39 -1.06 -22.62
CA VAL A 69 20.90 -0.33 -21.46
C VAL A 69 19.74 -1.08 -20.82
N ASP A 70 19.48 -0.81 -19.55
CA ASP A 70 18.35 -1.42 -18.83
C ASP A 70 17.00 -0.98 -19.39
N ASP A 71 16.87 0.29 -19.75
CA ASP A 71 15.64 0.87 -20.28
C ASP A 71 15.97 1.85 -21.41
N GLU A 72 15.80 1.40 -22.63
CA GLU A 72 16.01 2.21 -23.84
C GLU A 72 14.86 3.21 -24.08
N SER A 73 13.69 3.00 -23.46
CA SER A 73 12.52 3.88 -23.63
C SER A 73 12.76 5.30 -23.16
N VAL A 74 13.78 5.50 -22.32
CA VAL A 74 14.24 6.80 -21.84
C VAL A 74 14.68 7.71 -23.00
N PHE A 75 15.13 7.13 -24.14
CA PHE A 75 15.76 7.87 -25.22
C PHE A 75 14.96 7.82 -26.52
N VAL A 76 15.09 8.90 -27.28
CA VAL A 76 14.64 9.00 -28.67
C VAL A 76 15.80 9.55 -29.51
N ALA A 77 15.77 9.28 -30.80
CA ALA A 77 16.75 9.85 -31.73
C ALA A 77 16.79 11.39 -31.66
N GLY A 78 17.97 11.95 -31.48
CA GLY A 78 18.20 13.37 -31.27
C GLY A 78 18.31 13.81 -29.81
N ASP A 79 18.04 12.93 -28.86
CA ASP A 79 18.27 13.21 -27.44
C ASP A 79 19.75 13.31 -27.11
N ILE A 80 20.06 14.13 -26.13
CA ILE A 80 21.39 14.29 -25.55
C ILE A 80 21.37 13.69 -24.15
N PHE A 81 22.35 12.91 -23.82
CA PHE A 81 22.53 12.37 -22.49
C PHE A 81 23.96 12.55 -21.97
N LYS A 82 24.09 12.52 -20.67
CA LYS A 82 25.32 12.67 -19.94
C LYS A 82 25.61 11.45 -19.08
N VAL A 83 26.86 11.03 -19.03
CA VAL A 83 27.34 10.03 -18.09
C VAL A 83 27.93 10.74 -16.88
N PRO A 84 27.28 10.75 -15.70
CA PRO A 84 27.73 11.54 -14.54
C PRO A 84 29.15 11.18 -14.09
N ARG A 85 29.55 9.91 -14.14
CA ARG A 85 30.88 9.44 -13.70
C ARG A 85 32.00 10.00 -14.55
N THR A 86 31.85 10.03 -15.88
CA THR A 86 32.92 10.49 -16.80
C THR A 86 32.75 11.94 -17.19
N GLY A 87 31.56 12.51 -17.05
CA GLY A 87 31.21 13.82 -17.56
C GLY A 87 30.95 13.87 -19.07
N GLU A 88 31.12 12.75 -19.79
CA GLU A 88 30.91 12.66 -21.23
C GLU A 88 29.45 12.94 -21.60
N VAL A 89 29.26 13.74 -22.64
CA VAL A 89 27.97 14.04 -23.25
C VAL A 89 27.93 13.39 -24.63
N MET A 90 26.82 12.74 -24.95
CA MET A 90 26.62 12.02 -26.19
C MET A 90 25.24 12.34 -26.78
N ARG A 91 25.09 12.20 -28.10
CA ARG A 91 23.83 12.37 -28.81
C ARG A 91 23.34 11.03 -29.37
N VAL A 92 22.07 10.73 -29.15
CA VAL A 92 21.41 9.52 -29.64
C VAL A 92 21.13 9.65 -31.14
N VAL A 93 21.56 8.67 -31.91
CA VAL A 93 21.26 8.54 -33.33
C VAL A 93 20.06 7.66 -33.56
N SER A 94 20.02 6.51 -32.90
CA SER A 94 18.91 5.56 -32.99
C SER A 94 18.76 4.74 -31.71
N VAL A 95 17.57 4.24 -31.49
CA VAL A 95 17.20 3.36 -30.38
C VAL A 95 16.67 2.06 -30.95
N ASN A 96 17.09 0.93 -30.40
CA ASN A 96 16.62 -0.39 -30.81
C ASN A 96 15.97 -1.09 -29.61
N SER A 97 14.64 -1.12 -29.58
CA SER A 97 13.86 -1.75 -28.50
C SER A 97 14.00 -3.28 -28.46
N GLY A 98 14.28 -3.93 -29.59
CA GLY A 98 14.48 -5.39 -29.62
C GLY A 98 15.79 -5.85 -28.99
N ALA A 99 16.80 -4.98 -28.95
CA ALA A 99 18.10 -5.25 -28.37
C ALA A 99 18.38 -4.41 -27.12
N HIS A 100 17.42 -3.66 -26.62
CA HIS A 100 17.57 -2.72 -25.51
C HIS A 100 18.81 -1.83 -25.65
N SER A 101 19.05 -1.27 -26.85
CA SER A 101 20.29 -0.56 -27.15
C SER A 101 20.11 0.82 -27.73
N VAL A 102 21.06 1.67 -27.42
CA VAL A 102 21.15 3.07 -27.87
C VAL A 102 22.41 3.23 -28.70
N THR A 103 22.29 3.79 -29.90
CA THR A 103 23.39 4.03 -30.82
C THR A 103 23.72 5.51 -30.89
N VAL A 104 25.03 5.84 -30.79
CA VAL A 104 25.55 7.22 -30.77
C VAL A 104 26.62 7.43 -31.85
N THR A 105 26.60 6.68 -32.95
CA THR A 105 27.62 6.69 -33.98
C THR A 105 27.98 8.14 -34.40
N GLY A 106 29.29 8.47 -34.29
CA GLY A 106 29.82 9.79 -34.61
C GLY A 106 29.56 10.89 -33.56
N TYR A 107 28.92 10.57 -32.42
CA TYR A 107 28.55 11.52 -31.37
C TYR A 107 29.06 11.16 -29.98
N ARG A 108 30.15 10.35 -29.90
CA ARG A 108 30.94 10.15 -28.67
C ARG A 108 31.69 11.45 -28.36
N GLY A 109 31.72 11.86 -27.11
CA GLY A 109 32.35 13.14 -26.73
C GLY A 109 31.71 14.35 -27.41
N TYR A 110 30.40 14.35 -27.62
CA TYR A 110 29.68 15.41 -28.33
C TYR A 110 29.74 16.77 -27.62
N GLY A 111 29.96 16.76 -26.31
CA GLY A 111 30.13 17.98 -25.51
C GLY A 111 31.61 18.40 -25.45
N GLU A 112 31.98 19.03 -24.33
CA GLU A 112 33.34 19.51 -24.07
C GLU A 112 34.26 18.40 -23.55
N THR A 113 33.69 17.29 -23.04
CA THR A 113 34.44 16.14 -22.48
C THR A 113 34.66 15.10 -23.57
N ALA A 114 35.93 14.69 -23.77
CA ALA A 114 36.29 13.64 -24.72
C ALA A 114 35.64 12.30 -24.34
N ALA A 115 35.54 11.40 -25.33
CA ALA A 115 35.06 10.04 -25.14
C ALA A 115 35.93 9.25 -24.16
N VAL A 116 35.31 8.62 -23.17
CA VAL A 116 35.93 7.83 -22.12
C VAL A 116 35.30 6.45 -22.05
N ALA A 117 36.09 5.42 -21.64
CA ALA A 117 35.52 4.10 -21.41
C ALA A 117 34.39 4.10 -20.40
N LEU A 118 33.32 3.39 -20.72
CA LEU A 118 32.13 3.26 -19.88
C LEU A 118 32.15 1.92 -19.15
N LEU A 119 31.68 1.89 -17.94
CA LEU A 119 31.60 0.68 -17.12
C LEU A 119 30.16 0.14 -17.10
N ASP A 120 30.04 -1.11 -16.69
CA ASP A 120 28.75 -1.67 -16.33
C ASP A 120 28.11 -0.84 -15.21
N ASP A 121 26.80 -0.72 -15.20
CA ASP A 121 26.02 0.09 -14.26
C ASP A 121 26.29 1.62 -14.29
N ASP A 122 27.07 2.13 -15.28
CA ASP A 122 27.18 3.58 -15.46
C ASP A 122 25.82 4.20 -15.77
N TYR A 123 25.49 5.26 -15.04
CA TYR A 123 24.25 6.00 -15.26
C TYR A 123 24.32 6.84 -16.54
N LEU A 124 23.25 6.80 -17.30
CA LEU A 124 22.99 7.64 -18.45
C LEU A 124 21.80 8.55 -18.12
N VAL A 125 22.03 9.86 -18.08
CA VAL A 125 21.01 10.85 -17.73
C VAL A 125 20.62 11.65 -18.96
N CYS A 126 19.36 11.55 -19.38
CA CYS A 126 18.81 12.32 -20.49
C CYS A 126 18.69 13.80 -20.10
N LEU A 127 19.35 14.66 -20.87
CA LEU A 127 19.34 16.11 -20.70
C LEU A 127 18.25 16.79 -21.54
N GLY A 128 17.62 16.06 -22.44
CA GLY A 128 16.70 16.57 -23.45
C GLY A 128 17.26 16.42 -24.85
N ASN A 129 16.75 17.20 -25.79
CA ASN A 129 17.20 17.13 -27.18
C ASN A 129 17.87 18.44 -27.66
N ALA A 130 18.73 18.35 -28.68
CA ALA A 130 19.23 19.47 -29.43
C ALA A 130 19.06 19.17 -30.92
N MET A 131 18.15 19.88 -31.52
CA MET A 131 17.77 19.70 -32.94
C MET A 131 18.50 20.71 -33.83
N GLU A 132 18.68 20.32 -35.07
CA GLU A 132 19.28 21.18 -36.10
C GLU A 132 18.32 22.29 -36.51
N GLU A 133 18.88 23.40 -36.97
CA GLU A 133 18.07 24.46 -37.57
C GLU A 133 17.24 23.93 -38.75
N ARG A 134 15.95 24.21 -38.78
CA ARG A 134 15.01 23.71 -39.79
C ARG A 134 14.79 22.20 -39.82
N SER A 135 15.17 21.49 -38.75
CA SER A 135 14.85 20.05 -38.60
C SER A 135 13.33 19.84 -38.47
N SER A 136 12.86 18.66 -38.85
CA SER A 136 11.50 18.20 -38.54
C SER A 136 11.33 17.94 -37.05
N ALA A 137 10.08 17.88 -36.57
CA ALA A 137 9.78 17.51 -35.20
C ALA A 137 10.34 16.12 -34.86
N PRO A 138 10.92 15.94 -33.67
CA PRO A 138 11.39 14.63 -33.23
C PRO A 138 10.22 13.64 -33.05
N THR A 139 10.53 12.35 -32.97
CA THR A 139 9.52 11.33 -32.63
C THR A 139 8.93 11.61 -31.25
N GLU A 140 7.63 11.50 -31.13
CA GLU A 140 6.94 11.70 -29.84
C GLU A 140 7.35 10.64 -28.82
N LYS A 141 7.44 11.06 -27.57
CA LYS A 141 7.58 10.17 -26.41
C LYS A 141 6.20 10.02 -25.78
N LEU A 142 5.61 8.85 -25.86
CA LEU A 142 4.30 8.57 -25.29
C LEU A 142 4.37 7.41 -24.31
N VAL A 143 3.98 7.65 -23.07
CA VAL A 143 3.74 6.59 -22.10
C VAL A 143 2.28 6.18 -22.17
N GLN A 144 2.05 4.90 -22.45
CA GLN A 144 0.69 4.36 -22.50
C GLN A 144 0.18 4.07 -21.08
N PRO A 145 -1.03 4.58 -20.71
CA PRO A 145 -1.59 4.25 -19.42
C PRO A 145 -1.84 2.74 -19.25
N THR A 146 -1.38 2.18 -18.15
CA THR A 146 -1.58 0.77 -17.81
C THR A 146 -2.93 0.57 -17.11
N LYS A 147 -3.73 -0.36 -17.59
CA LYS A 147 -5.02 -0.73 -17.00
C LYS A 147 -4.82 -1.70 -15.85
N LEU A 148 -5.19 -1.29 -14.64
CA LEU A 148 -5.20 -2.13 -13.44
C LEU A 148 -6.64 -2.44 -13.02
N TYR A 149 -6.82 -3.48 -12.19
CA TYR A 149 -8.13 -3.89 -11.71
C TYR A 149 -8.09 -4.59 -10.38
N ASN A 150 -9.25 -4.62 -9.71
CA ASN A 150 -9.49 -5.43 -8.53
C ASN A 150 -10.95 -5.91 -8.51
N TYR A 151 -11.27 -6.80 -7.57
CA TYR A 151 -12.61 -7.32 -7.36
C TYR A 151 -13.19 -6.85 -6.03
N THR A 152 -14.53 -6.79 -5.96
CA THR A 152 -15.24 -6.73 -4.69
C THR A 152 -15.38 -8.12 -4.09
N GLU A 153 -15.24 -8.22 -2.77
CA GLU A 153 -15.40 -9.46 -2.01
C GLU A 153 -16.62 -9.35 -1.10
N ILE A 154 -17.46 -10.40 -1.08
CA ILE A 154 -18.61 -10.51 -0.21
C ILE A 154 -18.17 -11.10 1.12
N MET A 155 -18.32 -10.32 2.18
CA MET A 155 -18.02 -10.73 3.55
C MET A 155 -19.30 -10.78 4.37
N ARG A 156 -19.49 -11.89 5.09
CA ARG A 156 -20.67 -12.11 5.94
C ARG A 156 -20.24 -12.62 7.31
N THR A 157 -20.86 -12.05 8.34
CA THR A 157 -20.69 -12.49 9.72
C THR A 157 -22.07 -12.68 10.32
N THR A 158 -22.44 -13.93 10.53
CA THR A 158 -23.76 -14.34 11.04
C THR A 158 -23.70 -14.61 12.54
N PHE A 159 -24.80 -14.35 13.21
CA PHE A 159 -25.01 -14.68 14.61
C PHE A 159 -26.51 -14.89 14.87
N GLY A 160 -26.81 -15.73 15.84
CA GLY A 160 -28.21 -16.07 16.15
C GLY A 160 -28.36 -16.69 17.50
N GLY A 161 -29.61 -16.93 17.88
CA GLY A 161 -29.99 -17.59 19.12
C GLY A 161 -31.39 -18.18 18.99
N SER A 162 -31.72 -19.12 19.89
CA SER A 162 -33.05 -19.73 19.95
C SER A 162 -34.09 -18.77 20.54
N GLY A 163 -35.36 -19.02 20.28
CA GLY A 163 -36.47 -18.31 20.93
C GLY A 163 -36.46 -18.40 22.43
N THR A 164 -36.03 -19.52 22.99
CA THR A 164 -35.85 -19.73 24.42
C THR A 164 -34.84 -18.74 25.03
N VAL A 165 -33.68 -18.56 24.41
CA VAL A 165 -32.67 -17.59 24.89
C VAL A 165 -33.18 -16.14 24.88
N LEU A 166 -34.10 -15.83 23.97
CA LEU A 166 -34.74 -14.50 23.95
C LEU A 166 -35.82 -14.35 25.03
N ALA A 167 -36.48 -15.45 25.41
CA ALA A 167 -37.55 -15.46 26.39
C ALA A 167 -37.06 -15.57 27.83
N GLU A 168 -35.90 -16.19 28.05
CA GLU A 168 -35.32 -16.35 29.37
C GLU A 168 -34.79 -15.01 29.92
N GLN A 169 -34.99 -14.82 31.19
CA GLN A 169 -34.44 -13.68 31.93
C GLN A 169 -32.91 -13.90 32.06
N GLN A 170 -32.16 -13.02 31.44
CA GLN A 170 -30.69 -13.07 31.53
C GLN A 170 -30.23 -12.60 32.91
N VAL A 171 -29.22 -13.26 33.46
CA VAL A 171 -28.54 -12.83 34.71
C VAL A 171 -27.81 -11.50 34.51
N THR A 172 -27.41 -11.22 33.26
CA THR A 172 -26.71 -10.00 32.89
C THR A 172 -27.68 -8.87 32.50
N SER A 173 -27.28 -7.63 32.73
CA SER A 173 -28.11 -6.42 32.46
C SER A 173 -28.39 -6.18 30.96
N GLU A 174 -27.55 -6.74 30.04
CA GLU A 174 -27.69 -6.55 28.61
C GLU A 174 -28.39 -7.74 27.94
N GLN A 175 -29.37 -7.42 27.07
CA GLN A 175 -30.05 -8.46 26.26
C GLN A 175 -29.04 -9.15 25.31
N GLU A 176 -29.12 -10.47 25.21
CA GLU A 176 -28.17 -11.32 24.45
C GLU A 176 -28.07 -10.89 22.97
N ARG A 177 -29.20 -10.57 22.32
CA ARG A 177 -29.17 -10.09 20.92
C ARG A 177 -28.38 -8.80 20.75
N SER A 178 -28.50 -7.85 21.69
CA SER A 178 -27.77 -6.58 21.66
C SER A 178 -26.28 -6.80 21.88
N ARG A 179 -25.94 -7.66 22.83
CA ARG A 179 -24.56 -8.08 23.12
C ARG A 179 -23.92 -8.74 21.91
N LEU A 180 -24.62 -9.70 21.28
CA LEU A 180 -24.12 -10.39 20.07
C LEU A 180 -23.97 -9.42 18.89
N THR A 181 -24.92 -8.52 18.68
CA THR A 181 -24.84 -7.50 17.62
C THR A 181 -23.57 -6.67 17.77
N ARG A 182 -23.29 -6.12 18.94
CA ARG A 182 -22.08 -5.33 19.21
C ARG A 182 -20.82 -6.16 18.98
N SER A 183 -20.76 -7.33 19.57
CA SER A 183 -19.62 -8.25 19.51
C SER A 183 -19.30 -8.66 18.07
N LYS A 184 -20.31 -9.08 17.32
CA LYS A 184 -20.11 -9.55 15.94
C LYS A 184 -19.85 -8.41 14.96
N GLY A 185 -20.30 -7.20 15.27
CA GLY A 185 -19.89 -6.01 14.53
C GLY A 185 -18.39 -5.71 14.63
N ILE A 186 -17.80 -5.92 15.81
CA ILE A 186 -16.35 -5.80 16.00
C ILE A 186 -15.61 -6.92 15.25
N ASP A 187 -16.05 -8.18 15.39
CA ASP A 187 -15.46 -9.32 14.68
C ASP A 187 -15.48 -9.09 13.15
N HIS A 188 -16.58 -8.54 12.62
CA HIS A 188 -16.73 -8.23 11.20
C HIS A 188 -15.76 -7.14 10.74
N ARG A 189 -15.57 -6.07 11.53
CA ARG A 189 -14.59 -5.00 11.23
C ARG A 189 -13.16 -5.53 11.25
N LEU A 190 -12.79 -6.36 12.23
CA LEU A 190 -11.47 -6.99 12.30
C LEU A 190 -11.22 -7.92 11.11
N ALA A 191 -12.24 -8.67 10.66
CA ALA A 191 -12.12 -9.51 9.47
C ALA A 191 -11.92 -8.65 8.21
N LEU A 192 -12.66 -7.53 8.10
CA LEU A 192 -12.51 -6.58 7.00
C LEU A 192 -11.10 -5.97 6.97
N GLU A 193 -10.57 -5.55 8.13
CA GLU A 193 -9.22 -5.00 8.22
C GLU A 193 -8.17 -5.98 7.74
N ARG A 194 -8.22 -7.23 8.20
CA ARG A 194 -7.29 -8.28 7.74
C ARG A 194 -7.38 -8.52 6.23
N LYS A 195 -8.58 -8.49 5.66
CA LYS A 195 -8.78 -8.66 4.21
C LYS A 195 -8.22 -7.52 3.40
N LEU A 196 -8.42 -6.29 3.83
CA LEU A 196 -7.88 -5.12 3.15
C LEU A 196 -6.36 -5.04 3.24
N LEU A 197 -5.74 -5.56 4.31
CA LEU A 197 -4.29 -5.61 4.46
C LEU A 197 -3.67 -6.78 3.66
N PHE A 198 -4.18 -8.00 3.81
CA PHE A 198 -3.51 -9.24 3.37
C PHE A 198 -4.24 -10.00 2.27
N GLY A 199 -5.36 -9.50 1.75
CA GLY A 199 -6.15 -10.20 0.72
C GLY A 199 -5.37 -10.48 -0.56
N GLU A 200 -5.70 -11.58 -1.22
CA GLU A 200 -5.19 -11.92 -2.55
C GLU A 200 -6.31 -11.88 -3.57
N ARG A 201 -6.01 -11.33 -4.75
CA ARG A 201 -6.99 -11.27 -5.83
C ARG A 201 -7.19 -12.62 -6.49
N LYS A 202 -8.44 -13.09 -6.47
CA LYS A 202 -8.83 -14.31 -7.19
C LYS A 202 -10.29 -14.23 -7.62
N GLU A 203 -10.60 -14.79 -8.76
CA GLU A 203 -11.96 -15.04 -9.21
C GLU A 203 -12.15 -16.53 -9.47
N ASP A 204 -13.15 -17.13 -8.84
CA ASP A 204 -13.64 -18.47 -9.10
C ASP A 204 -14.90 -18.34 -9.97
N LEU A 205 -14.76 -18.61 -11.26
CA LEU A 205 -15.84 -18.48 -12.23
C LEU A 205 -16.94 -19.51 -12.02
N THR A 206 -16.60 -20.69 -11.49
CA THR A 206 -17.56 -21.79 -11.25
C THR A 206 -18.55 -21.41 -10.16
N ASN A 207 -18.05 -20.92 -9.02
CA ASN A 207 -18.88 -20.57 -7.86
C ASN A 207 -19.17 -19.07 -7.77
N LYS A 208 -18.70 -18.28 -8.73
CA LYS A 208 -18.79 -16.80 -8.73
C LYS A 208 -18.27 -16.17 -7.45
N ARG A 209 -17.24 -16.79 -6.85
CA ARG A 209 -16.56 -16.31 -5.66
C ARG A 209 -15.42 -15.40 -6.06
N ARG A 210 -15.35 -14.23 -5.45
CA ARG A 210 -14.28 -13.25 -5.70
C ARG A 210 -13.59 -12.88 -4.40
N MET A 211 -12.29 -12.63 -4.51
CA MET A 211 -11.44 -12.15 -3.42
C MET A 211 -10.79 -10.85 -3.85
N THR A 212 -10.78 -9.88 -2.96
CA THR A 212 -10.12 -8.59 -3.19
C THR A 212 -8.62 -8.67 -2.91
N ARG A 213 -7.82 -7.94 -3.69
CA ARG A 213 -6.39 -7.78 -3.44
C ARG A 213 -6.18 -6.77 -2.32
N GLY A 214 -5.39 -7.15 -1.33
CA GLY A 214 -5.01 -6.31 -0.20
C GLY A 214 -3.71 -5.53 -0.46
N ILE A 215 -3.36 -4.66 0.49
CA ILE A 215 -2.23 -3.74 0.41
C ILE A 215 -0.91 -4.47 0.23
N GLU A 216 -0.66 -5.51 1.03
CA GLU A 216 0.59 -6.29 0.97
C GLU A 216 0.93 -6.76 -0.45
N LYS A 217 -0.08 -7.17 -1.21
CA LYS A 217 0.11 -7.68 -2.57
C LYS A 217 0.17 -6.59 -3.63
N PHE A 218 -0.32 -5.38 -3.34
CA PHE A 218 -0.18 -4.25 -4.25
C PHE A 218 1.22 -3.66 -4.23
N ILE A 219 1.86 -3.58 -3.07
CA ILE A 219 3.19 -3.01 -2.90
C ILE A 219 4.22 -4.05 -3.31
N THR A 220 4.83 -3.88 -4.47
CA THR A 220 5.85 -4.79 -5.02
C THR A 220 7.22 -4.14 -5.17
N THR A 221 7.29 -2.81 -5.36
CA THR A 221 8.54 -2.09 -5.61
C THR A 221 9.22 -1.68 -4.30
N ASN A 222 8.50 -1.00 -3.42
CA ASN A 222 9.05 -0.49 -2.18
C ASN A 222 8.82 -1.49 -1.04
N VAL A 223 9.63 -2.53 -0.99
CA VAL A 223 9.61 -3.53 0.08
C VAL A 223 10.97 -3.51 0.75
N TYR A 224 11.02 -3.06 1.99
CA TYR A 224 12.22 -3.08 2.81
C TYR A 224 12.14 -4.20 3.83
N ASP A 225 13.12 -5.10 3.79
CA ASP A 225 13.30 -6.16 4.80
C ASP A 225 14.49 -5.79 5.68
N ALA A 226 14.23 -5.42 6.92
CA ALA A 226 15.26 -5.04 7.86
C ALA A 226 16.12 -6.24 8.30
N GLY A 227 15.57 -7.47 8.23
CA GLY A 227 16.28 -8.70 8.58
C GLY A 227 16.78 -8.78 10.03
N GLY A 228 16.42 -7.83 10.88
CA GLY A 228 16.89 -7.71 12.26
C GLY A 228 16.66 -6.33 12.87
N THR A 229 17.61 -5.89 13.70
CA THR A 229 17.54 -4.58 14.37
C THR A 229 17.59 -3.46 13.35
N MET A 230 16.55 -2.64 13.34
CA MET A 230 16.44 -1.46 12.49
C MET A 230 16.91 -0.23 13.25
N THR A 231 17.87 0.49 12.70
CA THR A 231 18.36 1.76 13.24
C THR A 231 17.56 2.95 12.69
N GLU A 232 17.66 4.11 13.37
CA GLU A 232 17.04 5.34 12.90
C GLU A 232 17.55 5.76 11.50
N THR A 233 18.87 5.63 11.28
CA THR A 233 19.49 5.98 9.99
C THR A 233 18.99 5.10 8.87
N GLU A 234 18.83 3.81 9.12
CA GLU A 234 18.25 2.87 8.14
C GLU A 234 16.79 3.19 7.86
N PHE A 235 16.02 3.56 8.88
CA PHE A 235 14.63 3.97 8.70
C PHE A 235 14.52 5.25 7.84
N ASP A 236 15.36 6.25 8.09
CA ASP A 236 15.35 7.46 7.28
C ASP A 236 15.82 7.19 5.83
N THR A 237 16.90 6.40 5.62
CA THR A 237 17.50 6.19 4.30
C THR A 237 16.71 5.18 3.46
N TYR A 238 16.32 4.03 4.04
CA TYR A 238 15.70 2.95 3.26
C TYR A 238 14.18 2.95 3.30
N VAL A 239 13.58 3.70 4.23
CA VAL A 239 12.13 3.77 4.36
C VAL A 239 11.60 5.17 4.00
N CYS A 240 12.05 6.22 4.69
CA CYS A 240 11.51 7.57 4.47
C CYS A 240 11.90 8.13 3.09
N GLU A 241 13.17 8.06 2.69
CA GLU A 241 13.62 8.60 1.42
C GLU A 241 12.86 7.99 0.21
N PRO A 242 12.80 6.65 0.03
CA PRO A 242 12.11 6.07 -1.13
C PRO A 242 10.60 6.30 -1.15
N VAL A 243 9.95 6.25 0.02
CA VAL A 243 8.50 6.40 0.09
C VAL A 243 8.04 7.83 -0.20
N PHE A 244 8.82 8.85 0.21
CA PHE A 244 8.49 10.25 -0.04
C PHE A 244 8.97 10.78 -1.40
N LYS A 245 9.65 9.96 -2.19
CA LYS A 245 10.03 10.30 -3.56
C LYS A 245 8.80 10.53 -4.45
N TYR A 246 7.71 9.83 -4.20
CA TYR A 246 6.46 9.94 -4.94
C TYR A 246 5.27 10.20 -4.00
N GLY A 247 4.26 10.90 -4.52
CA GLY A 247 3.01 11.14 -3.82
C GLY A 247 3.04 12.32 -2.84
N SER A 248 2.21 12.23 -1.81
CA SER A 248 2.05 13.28 -0.81
C SER A 248 3.16 13.29 0.23
N LYS A 249 3.36 14.45 0.88
CA LYS A 249 4.30 14.59 1.99
C LYS A 249 3.76 14.13 3.34
N THR A 250 2.49 13.75 3.40
CA THR A 250 1.87 13.19 4.61
C THR A 250 1.32 11.83 4.27
N LYS A 251 1.76 10.80 4.98
CA LYS A 251 1.35 9.42 4.76
C LYS A 251 0.94 8.76 6.07
N VAL A 252 0.14 7.70 5.99
CA VAL A 252 -0.28 6.92 7.15
C VAL A 252 0.62 5.71 7.29
N LEU A 253 1.19 5.54 8.47
CA LEU A 253 1.96 4.37 8.86
C LEU A 253 1.06 3.44 9.67
N VAL A 254 0.58 2.37 9.03
CA VAL A 254 -0.12 1.28 9.73
C VAL A 254 0.94 0.33 10.28
N ALA A 255 1.12 0.33 11.59
CA ALA A 255 2.17 -0.41 12.26
C ALA A 255 1.65 -1.28 13.39
N SER A 256 2.39 -2.35 13.72
CA SER A 256 2.14 -3.12 14.94
C SER A 256 2.47 -2.27 16.17
N PRO A 257 1.85 -2.53 17.34
CA PRO A 257 2.23 -1.85 18.59
C PRO A 257 3.71 -2.03 18.94
N ARG A 258 4.31 -3.15 18.55
CA ARG A 258 5.73 -3.43 18.79
C ARG A 258 6.64 -2.55 17.94
N LEU A 259 6.31 -2.38 16.66
CA LEU A 259 7.07 -1.49 15.78
C LEU A 259 6.94 -0.02 16.22
N VAL A 260 5.77 0.39 16.70
CA VAL A 260 5.58 1.74 17.27
C VAL A 260 6.53 1.95 18.45
N SER A 261 6.73 0.94 19.30
CA SER A 261 7.68 1.02 20.42
C SER A 261 9.13 1.17 19.94
N ILE A 262 9.51 0.53 18.84
CA ILE A 262 10.83 0.67 18.21
C ILE A 262 11.02 2.10 17.70
N LEU A 263 10.04 2.63 16.97
CA LEU A 263 10.08 4.01 16.47
C LEU A 263 10.15 5.05 17.60
N ASN A 264 9.47 4.81 18.71
CA ASN A 264 9.59 5.64 19.91
C ASN A 264 11.02 5.63 20.51
N GLY A 265 11.77 4.55 20.28
CA GLY A 265 13.16 4.42 20.71
C GLY A 265 14.14 5.26 19.88
N PHE A 266 13.82 5.58 18.61
CA PHE A 266 14.72 6.29 17.69
C PHE A 266 14.93 7.75 18.05
N GLY A 267 14.00 8.39 18.74
CA GLY A 267 14.20 9.76 19.09
C GLY A 267 13.12 10.33 19.98
N LYS A 268 13.42 10.44 21.25
CA LYS A 268 12.58 11.23 22.17
C LYS A 268 12.41 12.69 21.71
N GLU A 269 13.23 13.14 20.77
CA GLU A 269 13.26 14.52 20.23
C GLU A 269 12.51 14.67 18.90
N LYS A 270 12.32 13.59 18.11
CA LYS A 270 11.68 13.64 16.79
C LYS A 270 10.22 13.18 16.79
N LEU A 271 9.80 12.40 17.78
CA LEU A 271 8.41 12.00 17.94
C LEU A 271 7.65 13.18 18.59
N GLN A 272 7.11 14.05 17.76
CA GLN A 272 6.23 15.11 18.22
C GLN A 272 4.83 14.50 18.47
N VAL A 273 4.47 14.38 19.74
CA VAL A 273 3.09 14.08 20.12
C VAL A 273 2.29 15.36 19.91
N SER A 274 1.62 15.47 18.78
CA SER A 274 0.69 16.58 18.55
C SER A 274 -0.58 16.32 19.33
N HIS A 275 -0.74 16.99 20.47
CA HIS A 275 -1.92 16.92 21.34
C HIS A 275 -3.09 17.78 20.85
N GLY A 276 -3.29 17.97 19.58
CA GLY A 276 -4.24 18.99 19.15
C GLY A 276 -5.21 18.67 18.01
N ALA A 277 -4.90 17.75 17.15
CA ALA A 277 -5.75 17.47 16.00
C ALA A 277 -6.24 16.02 16.00
N LYS A 278 -7.52 15.80 16.26
CA LYS A 278 -8.17 14.52 15.98
C LYS A 278 -8.30 14.38 14.47
N GLU A 279 -7.39 13.69 13.85
CA GLU A 279 -7.54 13.26 12.46
C GLU A 279 -8.36 11.98 12.41
N TYR A 280 -9.39 11.96 11.57
CA TYR A 280 -10.33 10.83 11.46
C TYR A 280 -11.02 10.41 12.77
N GLY A 281 -11.10 11.32 13.75
CA GLY A 281 -11.70 11.00 15.06
C GLY A 281 -10.84 10.12 15.97
N LEU A 282 -9.58 9.89 15.60
CA LEU A 282 -8.59 9.13 16.35
C LEU A 282 -7.48 10.06 16.85
N ASP A 283 -6.93 9.73 18.02
CA ASP A 283 -5.76 10.42 18.58
C ASP A 283 -4.51 9.71 18.03
N LEU A 284 -3.95 10.26 16.94
CA LEU A 284 -2.84 9.67 16.21
C LEU A 284 -1.54 10.41 16.52
N GLN A 285 -0.47 9.64 16.72
CA GLN A 285 0.89 10.16 16.88
C GLN A 285 1.51 10.43 15.51
N GLU A 286 2.38 11.42 15.44
CA GLU A 286 3.08 11.77 14.21
C GLU A 286 4.59 11.58 14.35
N TYR A 287 5.20 11.00 13.32
CA TYR A 287 6.65 10.97 13.14
C TYR A 287 7.02 11.94 12.01
N VAL A 288 7.87 12.92 12.33
CA VAL A 288 8.31 13.93 11.35
C VAL A 288 9.75 13.65 10.95
N SER A 289 9.96 13.35 9.66
CA SER A 289 11.29 13.22 9.07
C SER A 289 11.59 14.41 8.15
N PRO A 290 12.86 14.65 7.75
CA PRO A 290 13.21 15.67 6.76
C PRO A 290 12.47 15.50 5.42
N HIS A 291 12.09 14.27 5.08
CA HIS A 291 11.42 13.92 3.82
C HIS A 291 9.91 14.17 3.85
N GLY A 292 9.28 14.02 5.02
CA GLY A 292 7.84 14.18 5.17
C GLY A 292 7.32 13.75 6.53
N ARG A 293 6.00 13.60 6.62
CA ARG A 293 5.28 13.31 7.86
C ARG A 293 4.59 11.94 7.78
N LEU A 294 4.76 11.12 8.80
CA LEU A 294 4.08 9.84 8.97
C LEU A 294 3.10 9.92 10.14
N VAL A 295 1.83 9.71 9.86
CA VAL A 295 0.78 9.61 10.87
C VAL A 295 0.67 8.16 11.30
N ILE A 296 0.97 7.85 12.56
CA ILE A 296 1.07 6.49 13.07
C ILE A 296 -0.32 5.99 13.48
N ALA A 297 -0.78 4.92 12.82
CA ALA A 297 -2.01 4.22 13.12
C ALA A 297 -1.68 2.79 13.62
N PRO A 298 -1.63 2.56 14.95
CA PRO A 298 -1.34 1.24 15.48
C PRO A 298 -2.48 0.28 15.16
N SER A 299 -2.19 -0.85 14.49
CA SER A 299 -3.17 -1.87 14.16
C SER A 299 -2.84 -3.20 14.83
N ARG A 300 -3.81 -3.73 15.58
CA ARG A 300 -3.70 -5.07 16.17
C ARG A 300 -3.89 -6.21 15.17
N ALA A 301 -4.31 -5.90 13.94
CA ALA A 301 -4.28 -6.89 12.85
C ALA A 301 -2.84 -7.31 12.50
N LEU A 302 -1.84 -6.50 12.89
CA LEU A 302 -0.41 -6.75 12.73
C LEU A 302 0.18 -7.31 14.03
N GLU A 303 -0.28 -8.49 14.45
CA GLU A 303 0.22 -9.20 15.63
C GLU A 303 0.91 -10.51 15.24
N GLN A 304 1.52 -11.17 16.19
CA GLN A 304 2.22 -12.45 16.03
C GLN A 304 3.27 -12.40 14.91
N TYR A 305 3.07 -13.10 13.81
CA TYR A 305 4.00 -13.16 12.68
C TYR A 305 4.24 -11.78 12.05
N TYR A 306 3.20 -10.92 12.01
CA TYR A 306 3.28 -9.57 11.47
C TYR A 306 3.68 -8.50 12.50
N ALA A 307 4.09 -8.90 13.72
CA ALA A 307 4.47 -7.96 14.78
C ALA A 307 5.63 -7.01 14.42
N TYR A 308 6.43 -7.39 13.44
CA TYR A 308 7.58 -6.63 12.92
C TYR A 308 7.34 -6.07 11.52
N HIS A 309 6.06 -6.00 11.10
CA HIS A 309 5.68 -5.48 9.80
C HIS A 309 4.94 -4.16 9.94
N SER A 310 5.06 -3.33 8.91
CA SER A 310 4.24 -2.13 8.77
C SER A 310 4.01 -1.79 7.31
N PHE A 311 2.97 -0.98 7.08
CA PHE A 311 2.63 -0.45 5.77
C PHE A 311 2.58 1.06 5.83
N ILE A 312 3.34 1.73 4.96
CA ILE A 312 3.26 3.18 4.77
C ILE A 312 2.37 3.42 3.55
N ILE A 313 1.31 4.16 3.76
CA ILE A 313 0.24 4.29 2.79
C ILE A 313 -0.06 5.76 2.53
N ASP A 314 -0.06 6.14 1.27
CA ASP A 314 -0.52 7.46 0.83
C ASP A 314 -2.04 7.42 0.62
N MET A 315 -2.77 8.01 1.55
CA MET A 315 -4.23 8.01 1.52
C MET A 315 -4.82 8.75 0.31
N GLN A 316 -4.01 9.54 -0.38
CA GLN A 316 -4.45 10.24 -1.60
C GLN A 316 -4.73 9.26 -2.74
N TYR A 317 -4.02 8.15 -2.79
CA TYR A 317 -4.08 7.16 -3.86
C TYR A 317 -4.84 5.88 -3.51
N VAL A 318 -5.44 5.82 -2.32
CA VAL A 318 -6.19 4.65 -1.86
C VAL A 318 -7.67 5.01 -1.75
N LYS A 319 -8.55 4.13 -2.26
CA LYS A 319 -10.00 4.31 -2.18
C LYS A 319 -10.70 3.04 -1.72
N TYR A 320 -11.64 3.22 -0.81
CA TYR A 320 -12.60 2.20 -0.41
C TYR A 320 -13.72 2.11 -1.46
N ARG A 321 -13.90 0.94 -2.07
CA ARG A 321 -14.77 0.72 -3.23
C ARG A 321 -15.92 -0.23 -2.88
N PRO A 322 -16.96 0.20 -2.17
CA PRO A 322 -18.11 -0.63 -1.85
C PRO A 322 -19.03 -0.81 -3.07
N LEU A 323 -19.46 -2.04 -3.31
CA LEU A 323 -20.62 -2.36 -4.15
C LEU A 323 -21.89 -2.40 -3.28
N ARG A 324 -21.77 -3.03 -2.09
CA ARG A 324 -22.77 -3.00 -1.03
C ARG A 324 -22.05 -2.64 0.27
N ASP A 325 -22.42 -1.52 0.84
CA ASP A 325 -21.83 -1.06 2.09
C ASP A 325 -22.23 -1.98 3.26
N THR A 326 -21.52 -1.85 4.37
CA THR A 326 -21.80 -2.64 5.58
C THR A 326 -23.22 -2.40 6.06
N THR A 327 -24.00 -3.47 6.06
CA THR A 327 -25.39 -3.47 6.52
C THR A 327 -25.64 -4.57 7.52
N LEU A 328 -26.45 -4.27 8.55
CA LEU A 328 -26.97 -5.28 9.46
C LEU A 328 -28.33 -5.75 8.94
N ARG A 329 -28.42 -7.02 8.55
CA ARG A 329 -29.67 -7.70 8.18
C ARG A 329 -30.16 -8.49 9.36
N ARG A 330 -31.43 -8.28 9.70
CA ARG A 330 -32.06 -8.92 10.87
C ARG A 330 -33.09 -9.95 10.40
N ASN A 331 -33.27 -11.00 11.22
CA ASN A 331 -34.29 -12.04 11.02
C ASN A 331 -34.21 -12.69 9.64
N ILE A 332 -33.00 -13.20 9.30
CA ILE A 332 -32.75 -13.88 8.01
C ILE A 332 -32.95 -15.40 8.08
N GLN A 333 -33.40 -15.92 9.23
CA GLN A 333 -33.72 -17.33 9.41
C GLN A 333 -34.93 -17.75 8.54
N ASN A 334 -35.05 -19.04 8.30
CA ASN A 334 -36.25 -19.59 7.67
C ASN A 334 -37.46 -19.38 8.58
N PRO A 335 -38.66 -19.17 8.02
CA PRO A 335 -39.87 -18.92 8.81
C PRO A 335 -40.30 -20.01 9.80
N ASP A 336 -39.82 -21.23 9.61
CA ASP A 336 -40.08 -22.41 10.44
C ASP A 336 -39.10 -22.59 11.60
N VAL A 337 -38.08 -21.74 11.69
CA VAL A 337 -37.05 -21.83 12.75
C VAL A 337 -37.40 -20.92 13.92
N ASP A 338 -37.60 -21.52 15.10
CA ASP A 338 -37.78 -20.76 16.36
C ASP A 338 -36.47 -20.14 16.82
N GLY A 339 -36.38 -18.79 16.69
CA GLY A 339 -35.20 -18.03 17.07
C GLY A 339 -34.99 -16.81 16.19
N PHE A 340 -33.78 -16.28 16.25
CA PHE A 340 -33.34 -15.19 15.37
C PHE A 340 -31.98 -15.55 14.71
N LEU A 341 -31.80 -15.08 13.50
CA LEU A 341 -30.53 -15.11 12.78
C LEU A 341 -30.32 -13.74 12.16
N ASP A 342 -29.25 -13.07 12.57
CA ASP A 342 -28.85 -11.77 12.05
C ASP A 342 -27.48 -11.87 11.35
N GLU A 343 -27.19 -10.98 10.42
CA GLU A 343 -25.89 -10.95 9.75
C GLU A 343 -25.41 -9.53 9.49
N TYR A 344 -24.11 -9.32 9.60
CA TYR A 344 -23.41 -8.23 8.96
C TYR A 344 -22.98 -8.67 7.55
N LEU A 345 -23.32 -7.85 6.55
CA LEU A 345 -22.94 -8.08 5.17
C LEU A 345 -22.22 -6.85 4.64
N THR A 346 -21.06 -7.09 4.03
CA THR A 346 -20.27 -6.06 3.32
C THR A 346 -19.80 -6.63 1.99
N GLU A 347 -19.89 -5.86 0.94
CA GLU A 347 -19.25 -6.20 -0.34
C GLU A 347 -18.39 -5.02 -0.80
N VAL A 348 -17.08 -5.20 -0.70
CA VAL A 348 -16.11 -4.13 -0.90
C VAL A 348 -14.86 -4.63 -1.58
N GLY A 349 -14.19 -3.73 -2.29
CA GLY A 349 -12.85 -3.89 -2.82
C GLY A 349 -11.97 -2.70 -2.49
N LEU A 350 -10.68 -2.86 -2.70
CA LEU A 350 -9.65 -1.84 -2.51
C LEU A 350 -9.15 -1.36 -3.87
N GLU A 351 -9.23 -0.06 -4.13
CA GLU A 351 -8.52 0.59 -5.22
C GLU A 351 -7.24 1.17 -4.66
N PHE A 352 -6.12 0.75 -5.23
CA PHE A 352 -4.79 1.10 -4.75
C PHE A 352 -3.95 1.54 -5.93
N ARG A 353 -3.60 2.83 -5.96
CA ARG A 353 -2.92 3.50 -7.06
C ARG A 353 -1.51 3.88 -6.69
N VAL A 354 -0.66 4.07 -7.72
CA VAL A 354 0.70 4.60 -7.59
C VAL A 354 1.49 3.83 -6.53
N GLN A 355 1.71 2.53 -6.77
CA GLN A 355 2.37 1.65 -5.80
C GLN A 355 3.73 2.19 -5.30
N LYS A 356 4.45 2.95 -6.13
CA LYS A 356 5.74 3.56 -5.78
C LYS A 356 5.64 4.62 -4.67
N SER A 357 4.44 5.12 -4.36
CA SER A 357 4.21 6.07 -3.25
C SER A 357 3.93 5.39 -1.91
N HIS A 358 3.92 4.07 -1.88
CA HIS A 358 3.64 3.25 -0.71
C HIS A 358 4.83 2.35 -0.40
N MET A 359 4.87 1.80 0.82
CA MET A 359 5.97 0.94 1.24
C MET A 359 5.51 -0.13 2.22
N THR A 360 6.16 -1.28 2.15
CA THR A 360 6.07 -2.34 3.16
C THR A 360 7.42 -2.49 3.85
N VAL A 361 7.41 -2.43 5.19
CA VAL A 361 8.58 -2.74 6.01
C VAL A 361 8.35 -4.10 6.65
N LYS A 362 9.35 -4.98 6.61
CA LYS A 362 9.30 -6.34 7.13
C LYS A 362 10.45 -6.59 8.12
N ASN A 363 10.21 -7.51 9.05
CA ASN A 363 11.23 -8.06 9.96
C ASN A 363 12.04 -7.00 10.72
N ALA A 364 11.47 -5.84 11.01
CA ALA A 364 12.13 -4.77 11.75
C ALA A 364 12.05 -5.08 13.27
N THR A 365 13.16 -5.52 13.84
CA THR A 365 13.32 -5.71 15.30
C THR A 365 14.03 -4.52 15.93
N GLY A 366 13.89 -4.33 17.24
CA GLY A 366 14.56 -3.28 18.01
C GLY A 366 15.71 -3.83 18.81
#